data_e5d8b627e60413d1393f723f86372929
#
_entry.id   e5d8b627e60413d1393f723f86372929
#
_cell.length_a   1.000
_cell.length_b   1.000
_cell.length_c   1.000
_cell.angle_alpha   90.00
_cell.angle_beta   90.00
_cell.angle_gamma   90.00
#
_symmetry.space_group_name_H-M   'P 1'
#
loop_
_entity.id
_entity.type
_entity.pdbx_description
1 polymer ?
#
loop_
_entity_poly.entity_id
_entity_poly.type
_entity_poly.pdbx_seq_one_letter_code
_entity_poly.pdbx_strand_id
1 'polypeptide(L)'
;MAGPEKKDRVISDKKKELVAYHEAGHALVGACMPDYDAVAKVSIIPRGQAGGLTFFTPSEERMESGLYSRSYLQNQMAVALGGRVAEEIVYGEEEVTTGASNDLQQVANVARQMITKFGMSDKIGPVALGQSQGGMFLGRDTVSYTHLTLPTIYSV
;
A
#
# COMPACT_ATOMS: atom_id res chain seq x y z
N MET A 1 2.11 13.16 -2.93
CA MET A 1 1.25 14.29 -3.37
C MET A 1 1.00 14.14 -4.86
N ALA A 2 -0.28 14.12 -5.27
CA ALA A 2 -0.64 14.09 -6.68
C ALA A 2 -0.29 15.44 -7.33
N GLY A 3 0.40 15.42 -8.48
CA GLY A 3 0.74 16.62 -9.23
C GLY A 3 -0.47 17.28 -9.91
N PRO A 4 -0.28 18.43 -10.59
CA PRO A 4 -1.36 19.12 -11.31
C PRO A 4 -1.94 18.25 -12.43
N GLU A 5 -3.21 18.49 -12.77
CA GLU A 5 -3.89 17.81 -13.88
C GLU A 5 -3.20 18.12 -15.21
N LYS A 6 -2.92 17.08 -16.00
CA LYS A 6 -2.42 17.21 -17.38
C LYS A 6 -3.58 17.15 -18.37
N LYS A 7 -4.13 18.29 -18.76
CA LYS A 7 -5.32 18.39 -19.62
C LYS A 7 -5.07 18.14 -21.11
N ASP A 8 -3.81 18.21 -21.59
CA ASP A 8 -3.50 18.24 -23.04
C ASP A 8 -2.93 16.91 -23.60
N ARG A 9 -3.03 15.80 -22.84
CA ARG A 9 -2.54 14.50 -23.33
C ARG A 9 -3.69 13.73 -23.97
N VAL A 10 -3.63 13.51 -25.29
CA VAL A 10 -4.49 12.55 -25.97
C VAL A 10 -4.15 11.15 -25.48
N ILE A 11 -5.01 10.59 -24.63
CA ILE A 11 -4.86 9.23 -24.09
C ILE A 11 -5.73 8.33 -24.96
N SER A 12 -5.18 7.18 -25.40
CA SER A 12 -5.97 6.19 -26.15
C SER A 12 -7.13 5.65 -25.31
N ASP A 13 -8.24 5.31 -25.95
CA ASP A 13 -9.42 4.80 -25.24
C ASP A 13 -9.12 3.49 -24.51
N LYS A 14 -8.29 2.61 -25.08
CA LYS A 14 -7.79 1.39 -24.41
C LYS A 14 -7.08 1.72 -23.08
N LYS A 15 -6.27 2.77 -23.06
CA LYS A 15 -5.58 3.19 -21.84
C LYS A 15 -6.53 3.79 -20.80
N LYS A 16 -7.54 4.55 -21.25
CA LYS A 16 -8.58 5.08 -20.36
C LYS A 16 -9.37 3.96 -19.71
N GLU A 17 -9.74 2.94 -20.48
CA GLU A 17 -10.46 1.78 -20.01
C GLU A 17 -9.66 1.02 -18.95
N LEU A 18 -8.40 0.71 -19.24
CA LEU A 18 -7.51 0.04 -18.30
C LEU A 18 -7.38 0.82 -16.97
N VAL A 19 -7.14 2.12 -17.05
CA VAL A 19 -7.08 2.99 -15.88
C VAL A 19 -8.42 3.01 -15.13
N ALA A 20 -9.55 3.03 -15.85
CA ALA A 20 -10.87 3.03 -15.22
C ALA A 20 -11.12 1.75 -14.40
N TYR A 21 -10.77 0.59 -14.93
CA TYR A 21 -10.88 -0.68 -14.18
C TYR A 21 -9.93 -0.70 -12.99
N HIS A 22 -8.71 -0.24 -13.16
CA HIS A 22 -7.72 -0.16 -12.08
C HIS A 22 -8.23 0.71 -10.91
N GLU A 23 -8.66 1.94 -11.20
CA GLU A 23 -9.19 2.84 -10.17
C GLU A 23 -10.51 2.35 -9.56
N ALA A 24 -11.38 1.74 -10.38
CA ALA A 24 -12.60 1.12 -9.89
C ALA A 24 -12.30 -0.04 -8.94
N GLY A 25 -11.23 -0.79 -9.16
CA GLY A 25 -10.74 -1.83 -8.26
C GLY A 25 -10.41 -1.30 -6.88
N HIS A 26 -9.64 -0.22 -6.79
CA HIS A 26 -9.36 0.44 -5.52
C HIS A 26 -10.64 0.90 -4.81
N ALA A 27 -11.52 1.58 -5.56
CA ALA A 27 -12.77 2.11 -5.03
C ALA A 27 -13.70 0.99 -4.51
N LEU A 28 -13.85 -0.09 -5.27
CA LEU A 28 -14.71 -1.21 -4.90
C LEU A 28 -14.21 -1.91 -3.64
N VAL A 29 -12.91 -2.25 -3.60
CA VAL A 29 -12.32 -2.88 -2.43
C VAL A 29 -12.45 -1.97 -1.21
N GLY A 30 -12.14 -0.67 -1.34
CA GLY A 30 -12.27 0.28 -0.24
C GLY A 30 -13.70 0.43 0.28
N ALA A 31 -14.69 0.45 -0.62
CA ALA A 31 -16.10 0.52 -0.24
C ALA A 31 -16.61 -0.74 0.47
N CYS A 32 -16.00 -1.91 0.19
CA CYS A 32 -16.37 -3.17 0.81
C CYS A 32 -15.63 -3.46 2.12
N MET A 33 -14.51 -2.74 2.40
CA MET A 33 -13.75 -2.98 3.62
C MET A 33 -14.43 -2.33 4.84
N PRO A 34 -14.62 -3.11 5.92
CA PRO A 34 -15.09 -2.53 7.19
C PRO A 34 -14.03 -1.59 7.76
N ASP A 35 -14.45 -0.51 8.37
CA ASP A 35 -13.54 0.46 9.03
C ASP A 35 -12.46 1.06 8.14
N TYR A 36 -12.73 1.17 6.83
CA TYR A 36 -11.85 1.87 5.90
C TYR A 36 -12.40 3.26 5.56
N ASP A 37 -11.58 4.06 4.92
CA ASP A 37 -11.92 5.42 4.53
C ASP A 37 -12.97 5.44 3.41
N ALA A 38 -13.87 6.40 3.44
CA ALA A 38 -14.92 6.52 2.44
C ALA A 38 -14.34 6.92 1.07
N VAL A 39 -14.83 6.31 0.00
CA VAL A 39 -14.48 6.70 -1.37
C VAL A 39 -15.10 8.08 -1.65
N ALA A 40 -14.25 9.08 -1.84
CA ALA A 40 -14.69 10.45 -2.12
C ALA A 40 -14.81 10.71 -3.63
N LYS A 41 -13.86 10.22 -4.42
CA LYS A 41 -13.81 10.47 -5.85
C LYS A 41 -12.93 9.45 -6.56
N VAL A 42 -13.34 9.05 -7.76
CA VAL A 42 -12.51 8.30 -8.72
C VAL A 42 -12.26 9.18 -9.93
N SER A 43 -11.03 9.24 -10.41
CA SER A 43 -10.64 10.05 -11.56
C SER A 43 -9.70 9.26 -12.47
N ILE A 44 -10.01 9.26 -13.77
CA ILE A 44 -9.14 8.69 -14.81
C ILE A 44 -8.30 9.79 -15.52
N ILE A 45 -8.32 11.00 -14.98
CA ILE A 45 -7.53 12.11 -15.50
C ILE A 45 -6.11 11.98 -14.93
N PRO A 46 -5.09 11.89 -15.79
CA PRO A 46 -3.72 11.73 -15.33
C PRO A 46 -3.24 12.90 -14.48
N ARG A 47 -2.56 12.58 -13.38
CA ARG A 47 -1.94 13.56 -12.49
C ARG A 47 -0.49 13.17 -12.20
N GLY A 48 0.45 14.00 -12.55
CA GLY A 48 1.87 13.68 -12.38
C GLY A 48 2.25 12.43 -13.18
N GLN A 49 2.67 11.37 -12.49
CA GLN A 49 2.99 10.07 -13.07
C GLN A 49 1.83 9.07 -13.01
N ALA A 50 0.78 9.36 -12.23
CA ALA A 50 -0.39 8.50 -12.10
C ALA A 50 -1.30 8.62 -13.33
N GLY A 51 -1.81 7.50 -13.82
CA GLY A 51 -2.76 7.43 -14.94
C GLY A 51 -4.18 7.83 -14.54
N GLY A 52 -4.55 7.54 -13.30
CA GLY A 52 -5.78 7.91 -12.63
C GLY A 52 -5.53 8.13 -11.15
N LEU A 53 -6.59 8.29 -10.36
CA LEU A 53 -6.49 8.40 -8.91
C LEU A 53 -7.84 8.14 -8.24
N THR A 54 -7.83 7.31 -7.23
CA THR A 54 -8.95 7.10 -6.30
C THR A 54 -8.68 7.84 -5.01
N PHE A 55 -9.59 8.72 -4.63
CA PHE A 55 -9.50 9.52 -3.42
C PHE A 55 -10.35 8.91 -2.31
N PHE A 56 -9.75 8.76 -1.15
CA PHE A 56 -10.41 8.35 0.07
C PHE A 56 -10.42 9.49 1.08
N THR A 57 -11.48 9.60 1.84
CA THR A 57 -11.60 10.60 2.92
C THR A 57 -11.48 9.85 4.25
N PRO A 58 -10.39 10.09 5.01
CA PRO A 58 -10.25 9.53 6.34
C PRO A 58 -11.37 10.00 7.28
N SER A 59 -11.72 9.18 8.27
CA SER A 59 -12.65 9.60 9.33
C SER A 59 -12.05 10.73 10.17
N GLU A 60 -12.89 11.57 10.76
CA GLU A 60 -12.44 12.67 11.65
C GLU A 60 -11.57 12.14 12.78
N GLU A 61 -11.97 11.04 13.40
CA GLU A 61 -11.21 10.38 14.47
C GLU A 61 -9.79 9.99 14.05
N ARG A 62 -9.62 9.46 12.84
CA ARG A 62 -8.27 9.12 12.31
C ARG A 62 -7.44 10.35 12.00
N MET A 63 -8.07 11.41 11.50
CA MET A 63 -7.38 12.67 11.23
C MET A 63 -6.90 13.34 12.52
N GLU A 64 -7.68 13.29 13.58
CA GLU A 64 -7.35 13.89 14.87
C GLU A 64 -6.31 13.06 15.64
N SER A 65 -6.49 11.74 15.71
CA SER A 65 -5.61 10.86 16.49
C SER A 65 -4.29 10.56 15.81
N GLY A 66 -4.27 10.50 14.49
CA GLY A 66 -3.12 10.02 13.71
C GLY A 66 -2.75 8.56 14.01
N LEU A 67 -3.62 7.80 14.68
CA LEU A 67 -3.40 6.41 15.07
C LEU A 67 -4.12 5.46 14.11
N TYR A 68 -3.40 4.43 13.67
CA TYR A 68 -3.89 3.43 12.73
C TYR A 68 -3.87 2.05 13.36
N SER A 69 -5.01 1.37 13.37
CA SER A 69 -5.13 0.01 13.86
C SER A 69 -4.47 -1.00 12.89
N ARG A 70 -4.16 -2.19 13.38
CA ARG A 70 -3.69 -3.30 12.53
C ARG A 70 -4.69 -3.63 11.44
N SER A 71 -5.98 -3.66 11.77
CA SER A 71 -7.08 -3.90 10.82
C SER A 71 -7.09 -2.85 9.70
N TYR A 72 -6.98 -1.57 10.06
CA TYR A 72 -6.92 -0.49 9.08
C TYR A 72 -5.72 -0.61 8.13
N LEU A 73 -4.53 -0.92 8.64
CA LEU A 73 -3.34 -1.11 7.81
C LEU A 73 -3.46 -2.32 6.87
N GLN A 74 -4.10 -3.40 7.33
CA GLN A 74 -4.41 -4.55 6.47
C GLN A 74 -5.40 -4.18 5.38
N ASN A 75 -6.45 -3.45 5.70
CA ASN A 75 -7.42 -2.95 4.73
C ASN A 75 -6.76 -2.00 3.72
N GLN A 76 -5.86 -1.13 4.16
CA GLN A 76 -5.08 -0.24 3.29
C GLN A 76 -4.26 -1.04 2.25
N MET A 77 -3.61 -2.12 2.66
CA MET A 77 -2.90 -3.00 1.74
C MET A 77 -3.84 -3.70 0.76
N ALA A 78 -4.99 -4.18 1.22
CA ALA A 78 -6.00 -4.81 0.36
C ALA A 78 -6.55 -3.82 -0.68
N VAL A 79 -6.85 -2.59 -0.27
CA VAL A 79 -7.29 -1.52 -1.18
C VAL A 79 -6.21 -1.19 -2.21
N ALA A 80 -4.95 -1.09 -1.79
CA ALA A 80 -3.84 -0.85 -2.71
C ALA A 80 -3.66 -1.97 -3.75
N LEU A 81 -3.96 -3.21 -3.41
CA LEU A 81 -3.92 -4.33 -4.36
C LEU A 81 -5.13 -4.37 -5.30
N GLY A 82 -6.21 -3.68 -4.97
CA GLY A 82 -7.48 -3.69 -5.72
C GLY A 82 -7.33 -3.34 -7.18
N GLY A 83 -6.51 -2.34 -7.51
CA GLY A 83 -6.24 -1.94 -8.89
C GLY A 83 -5.60 -3.04 -9.73
N ARG A 84 -4.56 -3.68 -9.20
CA ARG A 84 -3.89 -4.80 -9.86
C ARG A 84 -4.83 -6.01 -10.06
N VAL A 85 -5.59 -6.36 -9.03
CA VAL A 85 -6.53 -7.48 -9.08
C VAL A 85 -7.63 -7.21 -10.09
N ALA A 86 -8.11 -5.97 -10.22
CA ALA A 86 -9.08 -5.60 -11.26
C ALA A 86 -8.52 -5.78 -12.67
N GLU A 87 -7.26 -5.40 -12.93
CA GLU A 87 -6.61 -5.66 -14.22
C GLU A 87 -6.53 -7.17 -14.51
N GLU A 88 -6.16 -7.96 -13.51
CA GLU A 88 -6.03 -9.41 -13.64
C GLU A 88 -7.37 -10.11 -13.95
N ILE A 89 -8.46 -9.68 -13.30
CA ILE A 89 -9.79 -10.24 -13.53
C ILE A 89 -10.31 -9.89 -14.93
N VAL A 90 -10.07 -8.67 -15.40
CA VAL A 90 -10.65 -8.18 -16.67
C VAL A 90 -9.83 -8.62 -17.88
N TYR A 91 -8.50 -8.58 -17.78
CA TYR A 91 -7.60 -8.81 -18.91
C TYR A 91 -6.82 -10.13 -18.83
N GLY A 92 -6.79 -10.78 -17.69
CA GLY A 92 -6.00 -11.98 -17.42
C GLY A 92 -4.63 -11.66 -16.81
N GLU A 93 -4.04 -12.65 -16.15
CA GLU A 93 -2.78 -12.51 -15.41
C GLU A 93 -1.61 -12.08 -16.29
N GLU A 94 -1.57 -12.58 -17.54
CA GLU A 94 -0.49 -12.25 -18.48
C GLU A 94 -0.53 -10.80 -19.00
N GLU A 95 -1.71 -10.15 -18.95
CA GLU A 95 -1.93 -8.79 -19.43
C GLU A 95 -1.85 -7.73 -18.33
N VAL A 96 -1.52 -8.11 -17.10
CA VAL A 96 -1.33 -7.17 -15.98
C VAL A 96 -0.20 -6.21 -16.29
N THR A 97 -0.46 -4.92 -16.05
CA THR A 97 0.49 -3.87 -16.42
C THR A 97 1.40 -3.45 -15.25
N THR A 98 2.41 -2.65 -15.56
CA THR A 98 3.27 -2.01 -14.56
C THR A 98 2.58 -0.84 -13.83
N GLY A 99 1.31 -0.55 -14.14
CA GLY A 99 0.55 0.56 -13.56
C GLY A 99 0.46 0.51 -12.04
N ALA A 100 0.37 -0.69 -11.47
CA ALA A 100 0.30 -0.92 -10.03
C ALA A 100 1.64 -0.81 -9.28
N SER A 101 2.73 -0.35 -9.90
CA SER A 101 4.07 -0.34 -9.27
C SER A 101 4.10 0.45 -7.95
N ASN A 102 3.42 1.60 -7.91
CA ASN A 102 3.34 2.42 -6.71
C ASN A 102 2.50 1.76 -5.61
N ASP A 103 1.41 1.09 -5.98
CA ASP A 103 0.54 0.38 -5.05
C ASP A 103 1.28 -0.79 -4.40
N LEU A 104 2.01 -1.57 -5.19
CA LEU A 104 2.85 -2.66 -4.70
C LEU A 104 3.96 -2.15 -3.78
N GLN A 105 4.56 -1.00 -4.08
CA GLN A 105 5.54 -0.37 -3.21
C GLN A 105 4.91 0.10 -1.90
N GLN A 106 3.70 0.64 -1.94
CA GLN A 106 2.95 1.02 -0.75
C GLN A 106 2.65 -0.20 0.13
N VAL A 107 2.16 -1.29 -0.47
CA VAL A 107 1.92 -2.56 0.24
C VAL A 107 3.18 -3.05 0.95
N ALA A 108 4.31 -3.09 0.23
CA ALA A 108 5.59 -3.53 0.79
C ALA A 108 6.04 -2.63 1.96
N ASN A 109 5.85 -1.31 1.84
CA ASN A 109 6.23 -0.36 2.88
C ASN A 109 5.36 -0.51 4.13
N VAL A 110 4.04 -0.61 3.97
CA VAL A 110 3.10 -0.80 5.09
C VAL A 110 3.39 -2.13 5.80
N ALA A 111 3.50 -3.22 5.06
CA ALA A 111 3.80 -4.55 5.62
C ALA A 111 5.12 -4.55 6.41
N ARG A 112 6.16 -3.92 5.86
CA ARG A 112 7.46 -3.79 6.54
C ARG A 112 7.33 -3.00 7.84
N GLN A 113 6.61 -1.87 7.83
CA GLN A 113 6.42 -1.05 9.03
C GLN A 113 5.61 -1.78 10.09
N MET A 114 4.58 -2.53 9.70
CA MET A 114 3.80 -3.36 10.62
C MET A 114 4.69 -4.36 11.38
N ILE A 115 5.65 -4.96 10.69
CA ILE A 115 6.57 -5.93 11.29
C ILE A 115 7.67 -5.25 12.10
N THR A 116 8.34 -4.24 11.51
CA THR A 116 9.59 -3.71 12.08
C THR A 116 9.40 -2.58 13.07
N LYS A 117 8.30 -1.82 12.96
CA LYS A 117 8.07 -0.63 13.79
C LYS A 117 6.91 -0.80 14.77
N PHE A 118 5.83 -1.43 14.32
CA PHE A 118 4.57 -1.42 15.06
C PHE A 118 4.34 -2.71 15.86
N GLY A 119 5.23 -3.70 15.76
CA GLY A 119 5.11 -4.96 16.50
C GLY A 119 3.83 -5.74 16.18
N MET A 120 3.33 -5.63 14.94
CA MET A 120 2.05 -6.21 14.49
C MET A 120 2.22 -7.57 13.80
N SER A 121 3.32 -8.27 14.02
CA SER A 121 3.56 -9.62 13.50
C SER A 121 3.18 -10.67 14.53
N ASP A 122 2.36 -11.65 14.14
CA ASP A 122 2.01 -12.77 15.03
C ASP A 122 3.18 -13.71 15.28
N LYS A 123 4.13 -13.78 14.33
CA LYS A 123 5.32 -14.64 14.45
C LYS A 123 6.41 -14.04 15.33
N ILE A 124 6.58 -12.72 15.29
CA ILE A 124 7.66 -12.00 15.99
C ILE A 124 7.16 -11.43 17.31
N GLY A 125 5.90 -10.98 17.36
CA GLY A 125 5.31 -10.35 18.54
C GLY A 125 5.54 -8.84 18.61
N PRO A 126 5.20 -8.21 19.76
CA PRO A 126 5.17 -6.75 19.93
C PRO A 126 6.58 -6.18 20.23
N VAL A 127 7.49 -6.26 19.28
CA VAL A 127 8.85 -5.73 19.37
C VAL A 127 9.15 -4.84 18.15
N ALA A 128 9.97 -3.81 18.34
CA ALA A 128 10.47 -3.00 17.26
C ALA A 128 11.82 -3.55 16.77
N LEU A 129 11.90 -3.89 15.48
CA LEU A 129 13.10 -4.42 14.83
C LEU A 129 13.81 -3.37 13.96
N GLY A 130 13.37 -2.12 14.00
CA GLY A 130 13.98 -1.02 13.25
C GLY A 130 15.39 -0.73 13.72
N GLN A 131 16.30 -0.41 12.80
CA GLN A 131 17.60 0.14 13.17
C GLN A 131 17.36 1.38 14.04
N SER A 132 17.88 1.36 15.25
CA SER A 132 17.98 2.59 16.01
C SER A 132 18.88 3.53 15.19
N GLN A 133 18.35 4.67 14.74
CA GLN A 133 19.16 5.80 14.29
C GLN A 133 19.89 6.36 15.51
N GLY A 134 20.78 5.58 16.04
CA GLY A 134 21.68 5.92 17.12
C GLY A 134 23.08 5.95 16.60
N GLY A 135 23.58 7.12 16.25
CA GLY A 135 24.99 7.41 16.19
C GLY A 135 25.75 6.77 15.03
N MET A 136 26.16 7.62 14.12
CA MET A 136 27.32 7.44 13.27
C MET A 136 28.55 7.04 14.11
N PHE A 137 28.73 5.73 14.33
CA PHE A 137 30.02 5.20 14.80
C PHE A 137 30.18 3.71 14.44
N LEU A 138 30.98 3.46 13.38
CA LEU A 138 31.73 2.26 13.10
C LEU A 138 31.05 0.88 13.07
N GLY A 139 30.63 0.46 11.87
CA GLY A 139 31.01 -0.85 11.34
C GLY A 139 30.72 -2.12 12.14
N ARG A 140 29.55 -2.28 12.79
CA ARG A 140 29.23 -3.54 13.48
C ARG A 140 27.76 -4.01 13.43
N ASP A 141 26.92 -3.46 12.58
CA ASP A 141 25.49 -3.75 12.65
C ASP A 141 24.98 -4.89 11.74
N THR A 142 25.87 -5.66 11.13
CA THR A 142 25.45 -6.75 10.24
C THR A 142 25.20 -8.09 10.96
N VAL A 143 25.50 -8.20 12.25
CA VAL A 143 25.47 -9.48 12.99
C VAL A 143 24.19 -9.70 13.80
N SER A 144 23.39 -8.65 14.01
CA SER A 144 22.24 -8.71 14.93
C SER A 144 21.01 -9.44 14.38
N TYR A 145 20.86 -9.52 13.05
CA TYR A 145 19.66 -10.10 12.45
C TYR A 145 19.65 -11.63 12.36
N THR A 146 20.79 -12.28 12.36
CA THR A 146 20.89 -13.73 12.27
C THR A 146 20.62 -14.45 13.57
N HIS A 147 20.75 -13.79 14.72
CA HIS A 147 20.54 -14.41 16.03
C HIS A 147 19.08 -14.44 16.50
N LEU A 148 18.21 -13.55 16.01
CA LEU A 148 16.81 -13.48 16.43
C LEU A 148 15.87 -14.39 15.63
N THR A 149 16.29 -14.87 14.47
CA THR A 149 15.46 -15.74 13.61
C THR A 149 15.70 -17.23 13.83
N LEU A 150 16.85 -17.64 14.37
CA LEU A 150 17.23 -19.04 14.55
C LEU A 150 16.51 -19.77 15.71
N PRO A 151 16.23 -19.15 16.87
CA PRO A 151 15.53 -19.85 17.95
C PRO A 151 14.05 -20.11 17.69
N THR A 152 13.39 -19.30 16.86
CA THR A 152 11.94 -19.40 16.59
C THR A 152 11.59 -20.44 15.53
N ILE A 153 12.54 -20.88 14.71
CA ILE A 153 12.32 -21.88 13.66
C ILE A 153 12.37 -23.31 14.20
N TYR A 154 12.97 -23.53 15.37
CA TYR A 154 13.17 -24.86 15.97
C TYR A 154 12.36 -25.12 17.25
N SER A 155 11.39 -24.25 17.59
CA SER A 155 10.42 -24.49 18.66
C SER A 155 9.11 -25.00 18.06
N VAL A 156 9.11 -26.24 17.63
CA VAL A 156 7.91 -27.05 17.39
C VAL A 156 8.09 -28.33 18.15
#